data_39f811b203e9dbaedd6ad82c249e9fc6
#
_entry.id   39f811b203e9dbaedd6ad82c249e9fc6
#
_cell.length_a   1.000
_cell.length_b   1.000
_cell.length_c   1.000
_cell.angle_alpha   90.00
_cell.angle_beta   90.00
_cell.angle_gamma   90.00
#
_symmetry.space_group_name_H-M   'P 1'
#
loop_
_entity.id
_entity.type
_entity.pdbx_description
1 polymer ?
#
loop_
_entity_poly.entity_id
_entity_poly.type
_entity_poly.pdbx_seq_one_letter_code
_entity_poly.pdbx_strand_id
1 'polypeptide(L)'
;MNTNEILQEIRDANLNYLMLARQMIRADRAAAIFRLGLSTELVDMLDGLSSAQVVRLASGNMMLARFRVDDQAILGMLTRTHHDASLSHAHMALLMAAQPVEDIV
;
A
#
# COMPACT_ATOMS: atom_id res chain seq x y z
N MET A 1 -0.63 6.70 22.26
CA MET A 1 0.62 5.92 22.02
C MET A 1 1.82 6.84 22.21
N ASN A 2 2.87 6.35 22.85
CA ASN A 2 4.14 7.07 22.90
C ASN A 2 4.94 6.82 21.61
N THR A 3 6.06 7.54 21.47
CA THR A 3 6.88 7.48 20.25
C THR A 3 7.38 6.07 19.95
N ASN A 4 7.81 5.33 20.99
CA ASN A 4 8.32 3.98 20.78
C ASN A 4 7.23 3.03 20.30
N GLU A 5 6.03 3.16 20.83
CA GLU A 5 4.89 2.36 20.39
C GLU A 5 4.50 2.68 18.94
N ILE A 6 4.52 3.97 18.58
CA ILE A 6 4.22 4.39 17.21
C ILE A 6 5.23 3.80 16.23
N LEU A 7 6.52 3.87 16.56
CA LEU A 7 7.56 3.32 15.69
C LEU A 7 7.45 1.81 15.55
N GLN A 8 7.08 1.13 16.63
CA GLN A 8 6.87 -0.32 16.58
C GLN A 8 5.69 -0.69 15.69
N GLU A 9 4.59 0.06 15.79
CA GLU A 9 3.42 -0.17 14.95
C GLU A 9 3.72 0.08 13.47
N ILE A 10 4.48 1.12 13.17
CA ILE A 10 4.91 1.40 11.80
C ILE A 10 5.77 0.26 11.26
N ARG A 11 6.70 -0.22 12.05
CA ARG A 11 7.57 -1.34 11.66
C ARG A 11 6.75 -2.59 11.36
N ASP A 12 5.81 -2.92 12.24
CA ASP A 12 4.95 -4.10 12.08
C ASP A 12 4.08 -3.98 10.82
N ALA A 13 3.51 -2.82 10.58
CA ALA A 13 2.70 -2.58 9.39
C ALA A 13 3.54 -2.67 8.12
N ASN A 14 4.74 -2.09 8.12
CA ASN A 14 5.66 -2.16 6.99
C ASN A 14 6.07 -3.61 6.71
N LEU A 15 6.39 -4.36 7.74
CA LEU A 15 6.80 -5.76 7.58
C LEU A 15 5.66 -6.59 7.00
N ASN A 16 4.46 -6.44 7.51
CA ASN A 16 3.28 -7.14 7.00
C ASN A 16 3.02 -6.80 5.53
N TYR A 17 3.13 -5.53 5.18
CA TYR A 17 2.95 -5.08 3.80
C TYR A 17 3.99 -5.71 2.86
N LEU A 18 5.27 -5.70 3.25
CA LEU A 18 6.34 -6.25 2.43
C LEU A 18 6.20 -7.77 2.26
N MET A 19 5.82 -8.47 3.32
CA MET A 19 5.61 -9.91 3.26
C MET A 19 4.45 -10.26 2.34
N LEU A 20 3.35 -9.54 2.44
CA LEU A 20 2.20 -9.73 1.56
C LEU A 20 2.59 -9.44 0.11
N ALA A 21 3.28 -8.32 -0.13
CA ALA A 21 3.71 -7.94 -1.48
C ALA A 21 4.56 -9.03 -2.12
N ARG A 22 5.52 -9.59 -1.38
CA ARG A 22 6.38 -10.65 -1.91
C ARG A 22 5.60 -11.92 -2.20
N GLN A 23 4.65 -12.29 -1.33
CA GLN A 23 3.79 -13.44 -1.58
C GLN A 23 2.95 -13.25 -2.84
N MET A 24 2.39 -12.07 -3.02
CA MET A 24 1.61 -11.74 -4.23
C MET A 24 2.46 -11.80 -5.49
N ILE A 25 3.67 -11.25 -5.43
CA ILE A 25 4.60 -11.27 -6.57
C ILE A 25 4.93 -12.70 -6.98
N ARG A 26 5.15 -13.58 -6.02
CA ARG A 26 5.49 -14.98 -6.30
C ARG A 26 4.29 -15.78 -6.77
N ALA A 27 3.09 -15.41 -6.33
CA ALA A 27 1.87 -16.11 -6.74
C ALA A 27 1.44 -15.71 -8.16
N ASP A 28 1.44 -14.40 -8.46
CA ASP A 28 1.04 -13.86 -9.77
C ASP A 28 1.62 -12.47 -9.91
N ARG A 29 2.74 -12.37 -10.62
CA ARG A 29 3.48 -11.12 -10.76
C ARG A 29 2.64 -10.01 -11.42
N ALA A 30 1.92 -10.33 -12.49
CA ALA A 30 1.12 -9.33 -13.19
C ALA A 30 -0.02 -8.81 -12.30
N ALA A 31 -0.68 -9.69 -11.58
CA ALA A 31 -1.73 -9.30 -10.64
C ALA A 31 -1.16 -8.46 -9.49
N ALA A 32 0.04 -8.79 -9.02
CA ALA A 32 0.69 -8.03 -7.94
C ALA A 32 1.02 -6.61 -8.39
N ILE A 33 1.55 -6.44 -9.59
CA ILE A 33 1.86 -5.11 -10.15
C ILE A 33 0.59 -4.26 -10.18
N PHE A 34 -0.51 -4.84 -10.66
CA PHE A 34 -1.79 -4.12 -10.74
C PHE A 34 -2.33 -3.77 -9.35
N ARG A 35 -2.38 -4.75 -8.44
CA ARG A 35 -2.98 -4.55 -7.12
C ARG A 35 -2.15 -3.67 -6.20
N LEU A 36 -0.83 -3.80 -6.26
CA LEU A 36 0.06 -3.00 -5.43
C LEU A 36 0.31 -1.61 -6.03
N GLY A 37 0.10 -1.46 -7.34
CA GLY A 37 0.35 -0.20 -8.01
C GLY A 37 1.82 0.17 -8.08
N LEU A 38 2.71 -0.82 -8.19
CA LEU A 38 4.15 -0.61 -8.23
C LEU A 38 4.69 -0.81 -9.64
N SER A 39 5.84 -0.18 -9.91
CA SER A 39 6.53 -0.40 -11.18
C SER A 39 7.11 -1.81 -11.26
N THR A 40 7.33 -2.30 -12.47
CA THR A 40 8.00 -3.59 -12.69
C THR A 40 9.38 -3.61 -12.06
N GLU A 41 10.10 -2.51 -12.13
CA GLU A 41 11.45 -2.40 -11.56
C GLU A 41 11.44 -2.57 -10.06
N LEU A 42 10.50 -1.93 -9.38
CA LEU A 42 10.38 -2.05 -7.94
C LEU A 42 9.94 -3.46 -7.53
N VAL A 43 9.04 -4.07 -8.31
CA VAL A 43 8.60 -5.44 -8.07
C VAL A 43 9.78 -6.41 -8.19
N ASP A 44 10.62 -6.23 -9.19
CA ASP A 44 11.84 -7.05 -9.34
C ASP A 44 12.75 -6.91 -8.13
N MET A 45 12.95 -5.68 -7.65
CA MET A 45 13.79 -5.43 -6.49
C MET A 45 13.22 -6.11 -5.24
N LEU A 46 11.92 -5.96 -5.01
CA LEU A 46 11.27 -6.57 -3.84
C LEU A 46 11.37 -8.09 -3.85
N ASP A 47 11.21 -8.69 -5.02
CA ASP A 47 11.30 -10.14 -5.16
C ASP A 47 12.71 -10.65 -4.84
N GLY A 48 13.72 -9.85 -5.11
CA GLY A 48 15.12 -10.22 -4.88
C GLY A 48 15.64 -9.95 -3.48
N LEU A 49 14.85 -9.35 -2.59
CA LEU A 49 15.33 -9.02 -1.24
C LEU A 49 15.49 -10.28 -0.38
N SER A 50 16.54 -10.30 0.41
CA SER A 50 16.71 -11.30 1.46
C SER A 50 15.78 -10.97 2.64
N SER A 51 15.54 -11.96 3.52
CA SER A 51 14.73 -11.73 4.72
C SER A 51 15.33 -10.62 5.59
N ALA A 52 16.64 -10.56 5.73
CA ALA A 52 17.29 -9.51 6.50
C ALA A 52 17.07 -8.14 5.88
N GLN A 53 17.10 -8.05 4.55
CA GLN A 53 16.84 -6.80 3.84
C GLN A 53 15.40 -6.35 4.01
N VAL A 54 14.45 -7.28 3.99
CA VAL A 54 13.03 -6.99 4.22
C VAL A 54 12.83 -6.39 5.61
N VAL A 55 13.42 -7.01 6.63
CA VAL A 55 13.33 -6.51 8.01
C VAL A 55 13.94 -5.12 8.12
N ARG A 56 15.09 -4.91 7.49
CA ARG A 56 15.78 -3.61 7.52
C ARG A 56 14.92 -2.53 6.84
N LEU A 57 14.35 -2.84 5.69
CA LEU A 57 13.48 -1.90 4.97
C LEU A 57 12.24 -1.55 5.79
N ALA A 58 11.65 -2.53 6.48
CA ALA A 58 10.48 -2.32 7.32
C ALA A 58 10.79 -1.44 8.55
N SER A 59 12.05 -1.42 9.00
CA SER A 59 12.44 -0.79 10.27
C SER A 59 12.65 0.72 10.18
N GLY A 60 12.28 1.35 9.06
CA GLY A 60 12.29 2.80 8.96
C GLY A 60 11.24 3.43 9.88
N ASN A 61 11.30 4.75 10.00
CA ASN A 61 10.37 5.48 10.86
C ASN A 61 9.14 6.01 10.11
N MET A 62 8.93 5.59 8.87
CA MET A 62 7.84 6.04 8.03
C MET A 62 7.10 4.85 7.43
N MET A 63 5.81 5.03 7.19
CA MET A 63 5.01 4.03 6.50
C MET A 63 5.48 3.88 5.06
N LEU A 64 5.69 2.64 4.62
CA LEU A 64 6.01 2.34 3.22
C LEU A 64 4.77 2.38 2.34
N ALA A 65 3.65 1.89 2.86
CA ALA A 65 2.37 1.98 2.16
C ALA A 65 1.70 3.30 2.45
N ARG A 66 0.94 3.82 1.48
CA ARG A 66 0.20 5.05 1.65
C ARG A 66 -1.12 4.97 0.88
N PHE A 67 -2.02 5.89 1.16
CA PHE A 67 -3.27 5.98 0.40
C PHE A 67 -2.97 6.24 -1.07
N ARG A 68 -3.69 5.54 -1.94
CA ARG A 68 -3.52 5.65 -3.38
C ARG A 68 -4.44 6.71 -4.00
N VAL A 69 -5.28 7.34 -3.21
CA VAL A 69 -6.15 8.43 -3.64
C VAL A 69 -5.79 9.68 -2.85
N ASP A 70 -6.02 10.86 -3.44
CA ASP A 70 -5.70 12.10 -2.75
C ASP A 70 -6.69 12.39 -1.62
N ASP A 71 -6.30 13.32 -0.74
CA ASP A 71 -7.07 13.65 0.46
C ASP A 71 -8.47 14.15 0.14
N GLN A 72 -8.61 14.96 -0.90
CA GLN A 72 -9.91 15.51 -1.27
C GLN A 72 -10.84 14.44 -1.81
N ALA A 73 -10.30 13.50 -2.58
CA ALA A 73 -11.08 12.38 -3.08
C ALA A 73 -11.59 11.50 -1.93
N ILE A 74 -10.73 11.24 -0.94
CA ILE A 74 -11.10 10.45 0.24
C ILE A 74 -12.18 11.18 1.05
N LEU A 75 -11.99 12.48 1.29
CA LEU A 75 -12.97 13.27 2.04
C LEU A 75 -14.31 13.31 1.32
N GLY A 76 -14.30 13.48 -0.01
CA GLY A 76 -15.52 13.46 -0.80
C GLY A 76 -16.25 12.13 -0.70
N MET A 77 -15.52 11.02 -0.73
CA MET A 77 -16.11 9.70 -0.58
C MET A 77 -16.74 9.51 0.81
N LEU A 78 -16.02 9.88 1.85
CA LEU A 78 -16.52 9.76 3.22
C LEU A 78 -17.78 10.58 3.43
N THR A 79 -17.83 11.78 2.86
CA THR A 79 -19.01 12.65 2.94
C THR A 79 -20.20 12.02 2.23
N ARG A 80 -19.99 11.42 1.07
CA ARG A 80 -21.06 10.81 0.27
C ARG A 80 -21.53 9.49 0.85
N THR A 81 -20.70 8.79 1.59
CA THR A 81 -21.03 7.50 2.18
C THR A 81 -22.26 7.59 3.10
N HIS A 82 -22.48 8.75 3.72
CA HIS A 82 -23.67 8.96 4.54
C HIS A 82 -24.97 8.97 3.74
N HIS A 83 -24.90 9.21 2.43
CA HIS A 83 -26.09 9.36 1.60
C HIS A 83 -26.37 8.15 0.72
N ASP A 84 -25.34 7.39 0.34
CA ASP A 84 -25.54 6.23 -0.52
C ASP A 84 -24.36 5.24 -0.40
N ALA A 85 -24.58 4.21 0.41
CA ALA A 85 -23.55 3.20 0.65
C ALA A 85 -23.28 2.34 -0.59
N SER A 86 -24.26 2.16 -1.48
CA SER A 86 -24.07 1.33 -2.68
C SER A 86 -23.18 2.01 -3.72
N LEU A 87 -23.23 3.33 -3.80
CA LEU A 87 -22.38 4.09 -4.71
C LEU A 87 -20.95 4.22 -4.19
N SER A 88 -20.74 4.10 -2.89
CA SER A 88 -19.41 4.29 -2.32
C SER A 88 -18.41 3.24 -2.80
N HIS A 89 -18.84 2.01 -3.01
CA HIS A 89 -17.96 0.96 -3.53
C HIS A 89 -17.53 1.24 -4.97
N ALA A 90 -18.47 1.64 -5.82
CA ALA A 90 -18.15 1.99 -7.20
C ALA A 90 -17.23 3.20 -7.27
N HIS A 91 -17.49 4.21 -6.44
CA HIS A 91 -16.63 5.39 -6.34
C HIS A 91 -15.21 5.03 -5.91
N MET A 92 -15.10 4.18 -4.89
CA MET A 92 -13.80 3.72 -4.40
C MET A 92 -13.02 3.03 -5.52
N ALA A 93 -13.66 2.12 -6.23
CA ALA A 93 -13.01 1.39 -7.32
C ALA A 93 -12.55 2.33 -8.42
N LEU A 94 -13.37 3.30 -8.80
CA LEU A 94 -13.02 4.26 -9.85
C LEU A 94 -11.87 5.16 -9.43
N LEU A 95 -11.88 5.66 -8.22
CA LEU A 95 -10.81 6.51 -7.72
C LEU A 95 -9.49 5.77 -7.60
N MET A 96 -9.53 4.53 -7.15
CA MET A 96 -8.32 3.71 -7.06
C MET A 96 -7.78 3.37 -8.44
N ALA A 97 -8.65 3.10 -9.42
CA ALA A 97 -8.24 2.82 -10.79
C ALA A 97 -7.64 4.05 -11.48
N ALA A 98 -8.01 5.25 -11.07
CA ALA A 98 -7.48 6.48 -11.63
C ALA A 98 -6.10 6.86 -11.09
N GLN A 99 -5.65 6.22 -10.01
CA GLN A 99 -4.33 6.51 -9.45
C GLN A 99 -3.23 5.94 -10.33
N PRO A 100 -2.18 6.72 -10.63
CA PRO A 100 -1.04 6.18 -11.36
C PRO A 100 -0.27 5.19 -10.51
N VAL A 101 0.46 4.29 -11.17
CA VAL A 101 1.41 3.41 -10.49
C VAL A 101 2.53 4.26 -9.89
N GLU A 102 2.87 4.01 -8.64
CA GLU A 102 3.90 4.76 -7.94
C GLU A 102 5.00 3.85 -7.42
N ASP A 103 6.24 4.36 -7.50
CA ASP A 103 7.37 3.69 -6.89
C ASP A 103 7.48 4.10 -5.43
N ILE A 104 7.93 3.17 -4.60
CA ILE A 104 8.30 3.47 -3.22
C ILE A 104 9.72 4.04 -3.25
N VAL A 105 9.85 5.30 -2.92
CA VAL A 105 11.14 5.99 -3.01
C VAL A 105 11.68 6.29 -1.61
#